data_a943ad21a977945c84d8f1fe7087109f
#
_entry.id   a943ad21a977945c84d8f1fe7087109f
#
_cell.length_a   1.000
_cell.length_b   1.000
_cell.length_c   1.000
_cell.angle_alpha   90.00
_cell.angle_beta   90.00
_cell.angle_gamma   90.00
#
_symmetry.space_group_name_H-M   'P 1'
#
loop_
_entity.id
_entity.type
_entity.pdbx_description
1 polymer ?
#
loop_
_entity_poly.entity_id
_entity_poly.type
_entity_poly.pdbx_seq_one_letter_code
_entity_poly.pdbx_strand_id
1 'polypeptide(L)' 'MQTLFILEYQAQNDGSCTMTQPLGYTDETACLSAFYSKCASAVVSSCDTHTVMVTDSEGNVWRGYKQTLRHGHDK' A
#
# COMPACT_ATOMS: atom_id res chain seq x y z
N MET A 1 -1.43 -16.28 16.52
CA MET A 1 -1.97 -15.78 15.24
C MET A 1 -1.38 -14.42 14.94
N GLN A 2 -0.95 -14.23 13.72
CA GLN A 2 -0.26 -13.01 13.36
C GLN A 2 -1.25 -12.00 12.79
N THR A 3 -1.12 -10.74 13.16
CA THR A 3 -1.93 -9.68 12.58
C THR A 3 -1.11 -9.01 11.48
N LEU A 4 -1.70 -8.87 10.32
CA LEU A 4 -1.09 -8.19 9.19
C LEU A 4 -1.80 -6.88 8.97
N PHE A 5 -1.07 -5.88 8.48
CA PHE A 5 -1.63 -4.57 8.24
C PHE A 5 -1.36 -4.14 6.81
N ILE A 6 -2.33 -3.46 6.22
CA ILE A 6 -2.15 -2.87 4.90
C ILE A 6 -2.03 -1.37 5.07
N LEU A 7 -0.97 -0.81 4.49
CA LEU A 7 -0.71 0.61 4.50
C LEU A 7 -0.71 1.13 3.07
N GLU A 8 -1.30 2.30 2.86
CA GLU A 8 -1.22 2.98 1.57
C GLU A 8 -0.57 4.33 1.77
N TYR A 9 0.38 4.65 0.91
CA TYR A 9 1.13 5.89 1.00
C TYR A 9 1.03 6.57 -0.36
N GLN A 10 0.58 7.81 -0.38
CA GLN A 10 0.39 8.58 -1.61
C GLN A 10 1.23 9.83 -1.54
N ALA A 11 1.99 10.08 -2.57
CA ALA A 11 2.86 11.24 -2.63
C ALA A 11 2.65 11.99 -3.93
N GLN A 12 2.79 13.30 -3.86
CA GLN A 12 2.66 14.17 -5.03
C GLN A 12 4.00 14.83 -5.31
N ASN A 13 4.17 15.29 -6.53
CA ASN A 13 5.41 15.94 -6.92
C ASN A 13 5.68 17.24 -6.16
N ASP A 14 4.64 17.86 -5.63
CA ASP A 14 4.83 19.10 -4.88
C ASP A 14 5.29 18.86 -3.45
N GLY A 15 5.53 17.61 -3.08
CA GLY A 15 6.03 17.25 -1.77
C GLY A 15 4.96 16.85 -0.77
N SER A 16 3.67 16.97 -1.13
CA SER A 16 2.64 16.57 -0.18
C SER A 16 2.51 15.05 -0.15
N CYS A 17 2.24 14.53 1.01
CA CYS A 17 2.12 13.09 1.24
C CYS A 17 0.91 12.80 2.09
N THR A 18 0.30 11.66 1.84
CA THR A 18 -0.81 11.16 2.64
C THR A 18 -0.61 9.69 2.90
N MET A 19 -0.91 9.25 4.11
CA MET A 19 -0.86 7.84 4.46
C MET A 19 -2.19 7.46 5.07
N THR A 20 -2.78 6.37 4.61
CA THR A 20 -4.03 5.89 5.20
C THR A 20 -3.72 5.21 6.52
N GLN A 21 -4.73 5.11 7.37
CA GLN A 21 -4.58 4.36 8.61
C GLN A 21 -4.42 2.89 8.29
N PRO A 22 -3.58 2.18 9.04
CA PRO A 22 -3.38 0.75 8.80
C PRO A 22 -4.68 -0.01 8.99
N LEU A 23 -4.95 -0.95 8.09
CA LEU A 23 -6.09 -1.85 8.21
C LEU A 23 -5.56 -3.21 8.63
N GLY A 24 -6.05 -3.70 9.77
CA GLY A 24 -5.56 -4.96 10.33
C GLY A 24 -6.33 -6.16 9.83
N TYR A 25 -5.61 -7.26 9.61
CA TYR A 25 -6.21 -8.52 9.15
C TYR A 25 -5.58 -9.66 9.93
N THR A 26 -6.41 -10.62 10.33
CA THR A 26 -5.91 -11.82 11.00
C THR A 26 -5.93 -13.03 10.06
N ASP A 27 -6.50 -12.88 8.87
CA ASP A 27 -6.55 -13.95 7.87
C ASP A 27 -5.67 -13.53 6.71
N GLU A 28 -4.67 -14.34 6.41
CA GLU A 28 -3.70 -14.04 5.37
C GLU A 28 -4.37 -13.90 4.00
N THR A 29 -5.32 -14.80 3.69
CA THR A 29 -6.00 -14.75 2.39
C THR A 29 -6.81 -13.47 2.24
N ALA A 30 -7.51 -13.07 3.29
CA ALA A 30 -8.28 -11.83 3.24
C ALA A 30 -7.37 -10.63 3.09
N CYS A 31 -6.23 -10.64 3.77
CA CYS A 31 -5.28 -9.56 3.69
C CYS A 31 -4.72 -9.43 2.28
N LEU A 32 -4.32 -10.53 1.67
CA LEU A 32 -3.74 -10.48 0.33
C LEU A 32 -4.77 -10.11 -0.71
N SER A 33 -6.02 -10.57 -0.56
CA SER A 33 -7.09 -10.15 -1.45
C SER A 33 -7.28 -8.64 -1.41
N ALA A 34 -7.28 -8.08 -0.21
CA ALA A 34 -7.42 -6.63 -0.05
C ALA A 34 -6.18 -5.91 -0.60
N PHE A 35 -4.99 -6.48 -0.42
CA PHE A 35 -3.77 -5.89 -0.94
C PHE A 35 -3.84 -5.76 -2.47
N TYR A 36 -4.22 -6.83 -3.15
CA TYR A 36 -4.29 -6.79 -4.62
C TYR A 36 -5.40 -5.87 -5.11
N SER A 37 -6.50 -5.79 -4.36
CA SER A 37 -7.56 -4.85 -4.70
C SER A 37 -7.07 -3.40 -4.60
N LYS A 38 -6.29 -3.10 -3.58
CA LYS A 38 -5.74 -1.76 -3.42
C LYS A 38 -4.68 -1.46 -4.47
N CYS A 39 -3.92 -2.45 -4.88
CA CYS A 39 -2.98 -2.27 -5.98
C CYS A 39 -3.72 -1.93 -7.26
N ALA A 40 -4.85 -2.58 -7.52
CA ALA A 40 -5.64 -2.28 -8.70
C ALA A 40 -6.16 -0.83 -8.66
N SER A 41 -6.58 -0.38 -7.50
CA SER A 41 -7.00 1.01 -7.33
C SER A 41 -5.84 1.98 -7.55
N ALA A 42 -4.65 1.59 -7.11
CA ALA A 42 -3.49 2.45 -7.26
C ALA A 42 -3.11 2.67 -8.72
N VAL A 43 -3.41 1.70 -9.57
CA VAL A 43 -3.11 1.82 -11.01
C VAL A 43 -3.85 3.01 -11.61
N VAL A 44 -5.07 3.29 -11.15
CA VAL A 44 -5.88 4.38 -11.69
C VAL A 44 -5.84 5.61 -10.79
N SER A 45 -4.98 5.64 -9.80
CA SER A 45 -4.89 6.76 -8.87
C SER A 45 -4.35 7.99 -9.58
N SER A 46 -4.78 9.16 -9.14
CA SER A 46 -4.28 10.42 -9.68
C SER A 46 -3.03 10.90 -8.96
N CYS A 47 -2.57 10.18 -7.95
CA CYS A 47 -1.36 10.56 -7.23
C CYS A 47 -0.12 10.29 -8.07
N ASP A 48 0.92 11.07 -7.86
CA ASP A 48 2.17 10.86 -8.62
C ASP A 48 2.84 9.55 -8.24
N THR A 49 2.81 9.21 -6.97
CA THR A 49 3.33 7.93 -6.49
C THR A 49 2.34 7.35 -5.50
N HIS A 50 2.05 6.08 -5.64
CA HIS A 50 1.12 5.40 -4.77
C HIS A 50 1.73 4.05 -4.37
N THR A 51 1.98 3.88 -3.09
CA THR A 51 2.59 2.66 -2.56
C THR A 51 1.57 1.93 -1.69
N VAL A 52 1.44 0.62 -1.92
CA VAL A 52 0.61 -0.24 -1.08
C VAL A 52 1.54 -1.32 -0.53
N MET A 53 1.47 -1.58 0.76
CA MET A 53 2.33 -2.58 1.36
C MET A 53 1.60 -3.35 2.46
N VAL A 54 2.05 -4.58 2.70
CA VAL A 54 1.60 -5.40 3.81
C VAL A 54 2.72 -5.42 4.83
N THR A 55 2.39 -5.12 6.09
CA THR A 55 3.39 -5.15 7.16
C THR A 55 2.93 -6.10 8.25
N ASP A 56 3.89 -6.56 9.05
CA ASP A 56 3.56 -7.37 10.22
C ASP A 56 3.40 -6.46 11.44
N SER A 57 3.19 -7.05 12.60
CA SER A 57 2.94 -6.27 13.82
C SER A 57 4.17 -5.52 14.30
N GLU A 58 5.33 -5.80 13.74
CA GLU A 58 6.57 -5.10 14.10
C GLU A 58 6.92 -4.01 13.10
N GLY A 59 6.09 -3.81 12.08
CA GLY A 59 6.31 -2.75 11.13
C GLY A 59 7.19 -3.13 9.94
N ASN A 60 7.56 -4.39 9.82
CA ASN A 60 8.36 -4.83 8.68
C ASN A 60 7.48 -5.25 7.52
N VAL A 61 7.95 -5.03 6.30
CA VAL A 61 7.22 -5.49 5.12
C VAL A 61 7.14 -7.01 5.18
N TRP A 62 5.92 -7.54 5.05
CA TRP A 62 5.68 -8.96 5.20
C TRP A 62 5.87 -9.66 3.86
N ARG A 63 6.85 -10.53 3.80
CA ARG A 63 7.14 -11.37 2.62
C ARG A 63 7.28 -10.60 1.32
N GLY A 64 7.69 -9.34 1.42
CA GLY A 64 7.93 -8.54 0.22
C GLY A 64 6.69 -8.01 -0.48
N TYR A 65 5.53 -8.09 0.13
CA TYR A 65 4.31 -7.56 -0.46
C TYR A 65 4.32 -6.04 -0.37
N LYS A 66 4.87 -5.41 -1.39
CA LYS A 66 4.96 -3.97 -1.49
C LYS A 66 4.98 -3.60 -2.96
N GLN A 67 4.05 -2.74 -3.36
CA GLN A 67 3.97 -2.26 -4.74
C GLN A 67 3.99 -0.75 -4.74
N THR A 68 4.84 -0.17 -5.57
CA THR A 68 4.89 1.28 -5.76
C THR A 68 4.59 1.57 -7.22
N LEU A 69 3.56 2.40 -7.43
CA LEU A 69 3.15 2.78 -8.78
C LEU A 69 3.43 4.25 -8.98
N ARG A 70 4.11 4.58 -10.05
CA ARG A 70 4.45 5.95 -10.39
C ARG A 70 3.69 6.33 -11.63
N HIS A 71 3.04 7.49 -11.59
CA HIS A 71 2.21 7.91 -12.68
C HIS A 71 2.90 9.05 -13.41
N GLY A 72 3.52 8.75 -14.44
CA GLY A 72 3.89 9.48 -15.56
C GLY A 72 4.31 10.89 -15.57
N HIS A 73 4.81 11.40 -14.53
CA HIS A 73 5.21 12.75 -14.55
C HIS A 73 6.68 12.90 -14.63
N ASP A 74 7.35 11.83 -14.69
CA ASP A 74 8.72 11.89 -14.83
C ASP A 74 8.95 12.04 -16.22
N LYS A 75 9.55 12.53 -16.53
CA LYS A 75 9.79 12.60 -17.87
C LYS A 75 11.20 12.70 -18.05
#